data_120cf0374f3ba6de29aead0c1349cc5b
#
_entry.id   120cf0374f3ba6de29aead0c1349cc5b
#
_cell.length_a   1.000
_cell.length_b   1.000
_cell.length_c   1.000
_cell.angle_alpha   90.00
_cell.angle_beta   90.00
_cell.angle_gamma   90.00
#
_symmetry.space_group_name_H-M   'P 1'
#
loop_
_entity.id
_entity.type
_entity.pdbx_description
1 polymer ?
#
loop_
_entity_poly.entity_id
_entity_poly.type
_entity_poly.pdbx_seq_one_letter_code
_entity_poly.pdbx_strand_id
1 'polypeptide(L)'
;MKFTTARLCGGKALMAISAEEMDIDVLAAAEKFESEGLTVTEKDEMMCVFQWNGMETTLYRQGKVMFFPLEDKQLCIRYATEMLEPLLPSDRSQPKTTV
;
A
#
# COMPACT_ATOMS: atom_id res chain seq x y z
N MET A 1 -2.39 4.52 12.09
CA MET A 1 -3.16 4.23 10.88
C MET A 1 -3.96 2.96 11.09
N LYS A 2 -5.23 2.99 10.73
CA LYS A 2 -6.11 1.86 10.97
C LYS A 2 -6.56 1.24 9.67
N PHE A 3 -6.63 -0.09 9.67
CA PHE A 3 -7.05 -0.84 8.49
C PHE A 3 -8.08 -1.89 8.87
N THR A 4 -8.99 -2.16 7.95
CA THR A 4 -9.73 -3.41 7.96
C THR A 4 -9.13 -4.32 6.91
N THR A 5 -9.42 -5.61 7.01
CA THR A 5 -8.89 -6.57 6.03
C THR A 5 -10.02 -7.32 5.37
N ALA A 6 -9.80 -7.71 4.12
CA ALA A 6 -10.75 -8.54 3.37
C ALA A 6 -9.98 -9.67 2.71
N ARG A 7 -10.56 -10.87 2.71
CA ARG A 7 -9.96 -12.01 2.04
C ARG A 7 -10.48 -12.11 0.63
N LEU A 8 -9.56 -12.39 -0.28
CA LEU A 8 -9.87 -12.48 -1.70
C LEU A 8 -9.26 -13.75 -2.26
N CYS A 9 -9.64 -14.09 -3.49
CA CYS A 9 -9.02 -15.19 -4.23
C CYS A 9 -9.07 -16.51 -3.45
N GLY A 10 -10.22 -16.81 -2.85
CA GLY A 10 -10.36 -18.05 -2.11
C GLY A 10 -9.59 -18.10 -0.83
N GLY A 11 -9.29 -16.95 -0.26
CA GLY A 11 -8.55 -16.86 0.99
C GLY A 11 -7.05 -16.75 0.84
N LYS A 12 -6.56 -16.73 -0.39
CA LYS A 12 -5.11 -16.69 -0.63
C LYS A 12 -4.56 -15.29 -0.74
N ALA A 13 -5.41 -14.29 -0.82
CA ALA A 13 -4.98 -12.90 -0.87
C ALA A 13 -5.68 -12.13 0.23
N LEU A 14 -5.01 -11.12 0.75
CA LEU A 14 -5.59 -10.23 1.74
C LEU A 14 -5.45 -8.80 1.26
N MET A 15 -6.50 -8.02 1.47
CA MET A 15 -6.49 -6.60 1.16
C MET A 15 -6.61 -5.83 2.46
N ALA A 16 -5.71 -4.87 2.66
CA ALA A 16 -5.81 -3.93 3.77
C ALA A 16 -6.52 -2.68 3.24
N ILE A 17 -7.55 -2.25 3.95
CA ILE A 17 -8.37 -1.12 3.55
C ILE A 17 -8.26 -0.06 4.62
N SER A 18 -7.72 1.11 4.25
CA SER A 18 -7.56 2.19 5.21
C SER A 18 -8.91 2.69 5.69
N ALA A 19 -9.02 2.94 6.99
CA ALA A 19 -10.21 3.54 7.56
C ALA A 19 -10.32 5.02 7.23
N GLU A 20 -9.25 5.64 6.77
CA GLU A 20 -9.21 7.05 6.41
C GLU A 20 -9.23 7.20 4.91
N GLU A 21 -9.93 8.23 4.44
CA GLU A 21 -9.89 8.51 3.01
C GLU A 21 -8.50 9.00 2.62
N MET A 22 -8.03 8.49 1.50
CA MET A 22 -6.73 8.86 0.97
C MET A 22 -6.82 9.11 -0.51
N ASP A 23 -5.90 9.92 -1.01
CA ASP A 23 -5.77 10.16 -2.44
C ASP A 23 -4.29 10.07 -2.75
N ILE A 24 -3.83 8.86 -3.02
CA ILE A 24 -2.41 8.60 -3.24
C ILE A 24 -2.07 8.84 -4.70
N ASP A 25 -0.96 9.52 -4.92
CA ASP A 25 -0.41 9.67 -6.27
C ASP A 25 0.27 8.36 -6.65
N VAL A 26 -0.51 7.48 -7.28
CA VAL A 26 -0.06 6.13 -7.56
C VAL A 26 1.10 6.12 -8.56
N LEU A 27 1.07 7.02 -9.54
CA LEU A 27 2.17 7.06 -10.50
C LEU A 27 3.48 7.48 -9.86
N ALA A 28 3.43 8.46 -8.96
CA ALA A 28 4.62 8.86 -8.22
C ALA A 28 5.11 7.73 -7.32
N ALA A 29 4.17 7.01 -6.70
CA ALA A 29 4.54 5.87 -5.86
C ALA A 29 5.19 4.77 -6.69
N ALA A 30 4.67 4.51 -7.90
CA ALA A 30 5.26 3.50 -8.77
C ALA A 30 6.68 3.88 -9.15
N GLU A 31 6.92 5.16 -9.46
CA GLU A 31 8.26 5.61 -9.78
C GLU A 31 9.20 5.43 -8.60
N LYS A 32 8.73 5.72 -7.40
CA LYS A 32 9.52 5.53 -6.20
C LYS A 32 9.89 4.06 -6.03
N PHE A 33 8.92 3.16 -6.21
CA PHE A 33 9.18 1.74 -6.09
C PHE A 33 10.20 1.27 -7.13
N GLU A 34 10.07 1.75 -8.36
CA GLU A 34 11.02 1.38 -9.40
C GLU A 34 12.43 1.88 -9.05
N SER A 35 12.52 3.07 -8.49
CA SER A 35 13.82 3.62 -8.12
C SER A 35 14.46 2.85 -6.99
N GLU A 36 13.66 2.15 -6.19
CA GLU A 36 14.15 1.31 -5.10
C GLU A 36 14.45 -0.11 -5.55
N GLY A 37 14.31 -0.39 -6.84
CA GLY A 37 14.64 -1.70 -7.38
C GLY A 37 13.49 -2.68 -7.44
N LEU A 38 12.27 -2.25 -7.14
CA LEU A 38 11.12 -3.13 -7.23
C LEU A 38 10.63 -3.24 -8.67
N THR A 39 10.09 -4.40 -9.00
CA THR A 39 9.56 -4.64 -10.33
C THR A 39 8.11 -4.22 -10.37
N VAL A 40 7.79 -3.17 -11.12
CA VAL A 40 6.42 -2.71 -11.31
C VAL A 40 5.93 -3.26 -12.63
N THR A 41 4.87 -4.08 -12.58
CA THR A 41 4.35 -4.74 -13.78
C THR A 41 3.20 -4.00 -14.42
N GLU A 42 2.44 -3.22 -13.63
CA GLU A 42 1.35 -2.41 -14.15
C GLU A 42 1.28 -1.14 -13.35
N LYS A 43 0.93 -0.03 -14.01
CA LYS A 43 0.70 1.22 -13.30
C LYS A 43 -0.23 2.12 -14.11
N ASP A 44 -1.13 2.78 -13.40
CA ASP A 44 -1.94 3.85 -13.97
C ASP A 44 -2.34 4.76 -12.80
N GLU A 45 -3.26 5.70 -13.06
CA GLU A 45 -3.63 6.67 -12.04
C GLU A 45 -4.37 6.05 -10.87
N MET A 46 -4.99 4.89 -11.08
CA MET A 46 -5.84 4.28 -10.07
C MET A 46 -5.14 3.22 -9.25
N MET A 47 -4.14 2.55 -9.83
CA MET A 47 -3.49 1.45 -9.13
C MET A 47 -2.16 1.12 -9.78
N CYS A 48 -1.29 0.47 -9.01
CA CYS A 48 -0.08 -0.12 -9.58
C CYS A 48 0.13 -1.50 -8.97
N VAL A 49 0.71 -2.39 -9.77
CA VAL A 49 1.01 -3.76 -9.37
C VAL A 49 2.52 -3.95 -9.41
N PHE A 50 3.07 -4.48 -8.35
CA PHE A 50 4.52 -4.64 -8.24
C PHE A 50 4.84 -5.82 -7.35
N GLN A 51 6.10 -6.26 -7.43
CA GLN A 51 6.59 -7.35 -6.60
C GLN A 51 7.21 -6.77 -5.34
N TRP A 52 6.76 -7.24 -4.18
CA TRP A 52 7.21 -6.74 -2.90
C TRP A 52 7.28 -7.90 -1.91
N ASN A 53 8.46 -8.16 -1.36
CA ASN A 53 8.66 -9.27 -0.42
C ASN A 53 8.18 -10.60 -0.99
N GLY A 54 8.39 -10.81 -2.29
CA GLY A 54 7.99 -12.06 -2.94
C GLY A 54 6.51 -12.18 -3.18
N MET A 55 5.76 -11.10 -3.03
CA MET A 55 4.31 -11.11 -3.24
C MET A 55 3.93 -10.18 -4.37
N GLU A 56 2.92 -10.57 -5.12
CA GLU A 56 2.29 -9.66 -6.06
C GLU A 56 1.45 -8.69 -5.25
N THR A 57 1.78 -7.42 -5.33
CA THR A 57 1.18 -6.41 -4.46
C THR A 57 0.54 -5.35 -5.31
N THR A 58 -0.69 -4.95 -4.95
CA THR A 58 -1.42 -3.93 -5.67
C THR A 58 -1.74 -2.78 -4.74
N LEU A 59 -1.26 -1.58 -5.10
CA LEU A 59 -1.57 -0.36 -4.36
C LEU A 59 -2.65 0.39 -5.10
N TYR A 60 -3.72 0.73 -4.38
CA TYR A 60 -4.84 1.48 -4.95
C TYR A 60 -4.82 2.91 -4.45
N ARG A 61 -5.30 3.81 -5.29
CA ARG A 61 -5.31 5.23 -5.01
C ARG A 61 -6.04 5.60 -3.72
N GLN A 62 -7.08 4.83 -3.38
CA GLN A 62 -7.89 5.14 -2.21
C GLN A 62 -7.25 4.71 -0.89
N GLY A 63 -6.08 4.12 -0.92
CA GLY A 63 -5.44 3.65 0.31
C GLY A 63 -5.73 2.20 0.61
N LYS A 64 -5.91 1.39 -0.41
CA LYS A 64 -6.04 -0.06 -0.25
C LYS A 64 -4.78 -0.71 -0.79
N VAL A 65 -4.38 -1.80 -0.15
CA VAL A 65 -3.22 -2.56 -0.62
C VAL A 65 -3.58 -4.04 -0.56
N MET A 66 -3.43 -4.72 -1.69
CA MET A 66 -3.70 -6.15 -1.76
C MET A 66 -2.37 -6.89 -1.89
N PHE A 67 -2.23 -7.96 -1.13
CA PHE A 67 -1.04 -8.83 -1.13
C PHE A 67 -1.43 -10.23 -1.53
N PHE A 68 -0.69 -10.82 -2.46
CA PHE A 68 -0.94 -12.17 -2.91
C PHE A 68 0.39 -12.89 -3.15
N PRO A 69 0.65 -14.03 -2.52
CA PRO A 69 -0.21 -14.72 -1.54
C PRO A 69 0.05 -14.19 -0.13
N LEU A 70 -0.98 -14.04 0.65
CA LEU A 70 -0.83 -13.65 2.05
C LEU A 70 -2.09 -14.08 2.80
N GLU A 71 -1.93 -14.74 3.94
CA GLU A 71 -3.06 -15.23 4.71
C GLU A 71 -3.07 -14.73 6.14
N ASP A 72 -2.01 -14.04 6.57
CA ASP A 72 -1.88 -13.56 7.95
C ASP A 72 -2.35 -12.12 8.03
N LYS A 73 -3.47 -11.89 8.73
CA LYS A 73 -4.06 -10.56 8.83
C LYS A 73 -3.14 -9.55 9.49
N GLN A 74 -2.41 -9.97 10.51
CA GLN A 74 -1.51 -9.06 11.22
C GLN A 74 -0.37 -8.60 10.32
N LEU A 75 0.18 -9.53 9.54
CA LEU A 75 1.21 -9.17 8.57
C LEU A 75 0.64 -8.26 7.49
N CYS A 76 -0.60 -8.50 7.07
CA CYS A 76 -1.22 -7.66 6.07
C CYS A 76 -1.28 -6.20 6.53
N ILE A 77 -1.73 -5.99 7.76
CA ILE A 77 -1.84 -4.64 8.31
C ILE A 77 -0.45 -4.02 8.48
N ARG A 78 0.50 -4.80 8.95
CA ARG A 78 1.86 -4.32 9.15
C ARG A 78 2.50 -3.90 7.85
N TYR A 79 2.38 -4.74 6.83
CA TYR A 79 2.97 -4.43 5.52
C TYR A 79 2.29 -3.22 4.89
N ALA A 80 0.97 -3.11 5.03
CA ALA A 80 0.26 -1.96 4.48
C ALA A 80 0.71 -0.68 5.17
N THR A 81 0.90 -0.73 6.49
CA THR A 81 1.38 0.43 7.23
C THR A 81 2.77 0.83 6.76
N GLU A 82 3.67 -0.14 6.62
CA GLU A 82 5.02 0.15 6.17
C GLU A 82 5.03 0.76 4.78
N MET A 83 4.13 0.30 3.92
CA MET A 83 4.09 0.78 2.55
C MET A 83 3.46 2.15 2.44
N LEU A 84 2.38 2.40 3.17
CA LEU A 84 1.62 3.62 2.99
C LEU A 84 2.17 4.81 3.75
N GLU A 85 2.79 4.59 4.91
CA GLU A 85 3.29 5.71 5.70
C GLU A 85 4.25 6.61 4.92
N PRO A 86 5.22 6.06 4.19
CA PRO A 86 6.12 6.93 3.43
C PRO A 86 5.44 7.69 2.30
N LEU A 87 4.25 7.27 1.89
CA LEU A 87 3.54 7.89 0.79
C LEU A 87 2.58 8.98 1.25
N LEU A 88 2.38 9.12 2.54
CA LEU A 88 1.47 10.12 3.07
C LEU A 88 2.13 11.49 3.04
N PRO A 89 1.32 12.56 2.95
CA PRO A 89 1.89 13.91 2.95
C PRO A 89 2.68 14.16 4.22
N SER A 90 3.84 14.76 4.07
CA SER A 90 4.71 14.97 5.23
C SER A 90 4.15 15.99 6.19
N ASP A 91 3.33 16.90 5.75
CA ASP A 91 2.77 17.90 6.63
C ASP A 91 1.80 17.30 7.62
N ARG A 92 1.36 16.06 7.40
CA ARG A 92 0.52 15.44 8.39
C ARG A 92 1.28 15.06 9.61
N SER A 93 2.53 14.77 9.44
CA SER A 93 3.29 14.27 10.55
C SER A 93 3.82 15.36 11.40
N GLN A 94 3.89 16.49 10.96
CA GLN A 94 4.47 17.34 11.66
C GLN A 94 3.80 18.23 12.21
N PRO A 95 3.18 18.42 12.26
CA PRO A 95 2.89 19.47 12.93
C PRO A 95 3.44 19.43 14.19
N LYS A 96 3.75 18.96 14.25
CA LYS A 96 4.16 18.88 15.24
C LYS A 96 5.09 19.40 15.51
N THR A 97 5.44 19.41 14.97
CA THR A 97 6.21 19.76 15.22
C THR A 97 6.59 20.52 15.51
N THR A 98 6.62 20.58 15.41
CA THR A 98 7.01 21.23 15.62
C THR A 98 7.37 21.68 16.08
N VAL A 99 7.54 21.56 15.95
CA VAL A 99 7.86 21.88 16.36
C VAL A 99 8.00 22.02 16.82
#